data_703effc8b96b8cb1785f2bb1b9d75231
#
_entry.id   703effc8b96b8cb1785f2bb1b9d75231
#
_cell.length_a   1.000
_cell.length_b   1.000
_cell.length_c   1.000
_cell.angle_alpha   90.00
_cell.angle_beta   90.00
_cell.angle_gamma   90.00
#
_symmetry.space_group_name_H-M   'P 1'
#
loop_
_entity.id
_entity.type
_entity.pdbx_description
1 polymer ?
#
loop_
_entity_poly.entity_id
_entity_poly.type
_entity_poly.pdbx_seq_one_letter_code
_entity_poly.pdbx_strand_id
1 'polypeptide(L)'
;IKDFDINFLIVAYRGFSGNKGKPTELGLYKDARSALNWLTKQNINDDQIIIYGESLGTGVSIEVAQNKKFAGIILESPFTSMVDAGKFYYPYLPVSLLLKDRYETIKKLKNINIPILIMHGKKDRIVPFHMGKKVFEKANEPKFSYFPDNDDHMMDYNEDLVQSIRNFIKTIDINWIE
;
A
#
# COMPACT_ATOMS: atom_id res chain seq x y z
N ILE A 1 -13.57 5.72 11.73
CA ILE A 1 -13.05 4.35 12.02
C ILE A 1 -13.57 3.85 13.38
N LYS A 2 -13.94 4.74 14.32
CA LYS A 2 -14.49 4.35 15.63
C LYS A 2 -15.75 3.46 15.57
N ASP A 3 -16.45 3.45 14.45
CA ASP A 3 -17.70 2.70 14.26
C ASP A 3 -17.49 1.30 13.64
N PHE A 4 -16.24 0.92 13.38
CA PHE A 4 -15.88 -0.42 12.97
C PHE A 4 -15.14 -1.11 14.12
N ASP A 5 -15.57 -2.30 14.47
CA ASP A 5 -14.86 -3.17 15.40
C ASP A 5 -13.68 -3.83 14.67
N ILE A 6 -12.62 -3.06 14.46
CA ILE A 6 -11.40 -3.50 13.78
C ILE A 6 -10.17 -3.32 14.65
N ASN A 7 -9.26 -4.25 14.55
CA ASN A 7 -7.96 -4.17 15.19
C ASN A 7 -6.91 -3.64 14.22
N PHE A 8 -5.89 -2.98 14.74
CA PHE A 8 -4.76 -2.47 13.97
C PHE A 8 -3.46 -3.11 14.40
N LEU A 9 -2.69 -3.60 13.43
CA LEU A 9 -1.30 -3.99 13.61
C LEU A 9 -0.41 -3.06 12.79
N ILE A 10 0.38 -2.24 13.46
CA ILE A 10 1.34 -1.34 12.81
C ILE A 10 2.70 -2.01 12.81
N VAL A 11 3.30 -2.14 11.61
CA VAL A 11 4.59 -2.79 11.42
C VAL A 11 5.69 -1.74 11.39
N ALA A 12 6.58 -1.75 12.37
CA ALA A 12 7.79 -0.94 12.37
C ALA A 12 8.91 -1.69 11.65
N TYR A 13 9.36 -1.15 10.51
CA TYR A 13 10.40 -1.78 9.69
C TYR A 13 11.80 -1.65 10.32
N ARG A 14 12.71 -2.56 9.93
CA ARG A 14 14.14 -2.47 10.24
C ARG A 14 14.71 -1.13 9.79
N GLY A 15 15.59 -0.56 10.60
CA GLY A 15 16.21 0.75 10.34
C GLY A 15 15.31 1.96 10.64
N PHE A 16 14.04 1.74 11.03
CA PHE A 16 13.10 2.78 11.43
C PHE A 16 12.66 2.58 12.89
N SER A 17 12.16 3.63 13.52
CA SER A 17 11.57 3.60 14.87
C SER A 17 12.44 2.90 15.92
N GLY A 18 13.76 3.03 15.83
CA GLY A 18 14.73 2.41 16.77
C GLY A 18 15.05 0.94 16.45
N ASN A 19 14.43 0.31 15.46
CA ASN A 19 14.77 -1.04 15.03
C ASN A 19 16.14 -1.09 14.34
N LYS A 20 16.95 -2.08 14.69
CA LYS A 20 18.26 -2.30 14.06
C LYS A 20 18.12 -2.82 12.63
N GLY A 21 19.15 -2.62 11.82
CA GLY A 21 19.28 -3.15 10.47
C GLY A 21 19.19 -2.09 9.38
N LYS A 22 19.38 -2.51 8.13
CA LYS A 22 19.30 -1.63 6.94
C LYS A 22 17.95 -1.82 6.26
N PRO A 23 17.22 -0.73 5.94
CA PRO A 23 15.88 -0.78 5.30
C PRO A 23 16.00 -1.04 3.79
N THR A 24 16.42 -2.24 3.42
CA THR A 24 16.46 -2.67 2.01
C THR A 24 15.10 -3.20 1.57
N GLU A 25 14.81 -3.18 0.27
CA GLU A 25 13.57 -3.72 -0.31
C GLU A 25 13.25 -5.13 0.19
N LEU A 26 14.19 -6.06 0.05
CA LEU A 26 14.03 -7.44 0.54
C LEU A 26 13.89 -7.52 2.07
N GLY A 27 14.54 -6.61 2.77
CA GLY A 27 14.45 -6.52 4.23
C GLY A 27 13.03 -6.16 4.67
N LEU A 28 12.46 -5.10 4.09
CA LEU A 28 11.09 -4.65 4.41
C LEU A 28 10.05 -5.72 4.05
N TYR A 29 10.23 -6.43 2.94
CA TYR A 29 9.37 -7.56 2.59
C TYR A 29 9.39 -8.68 3.63
N LYS A 30 10.57 -8.99 4.20
CA LYS A 30 10.71 -9.98 5.28
C LYS A 30 10.03 -9.50 6.56
N ASP A 31 10.14 -8.21 6.89
CA ASP A 31 9.51 -7.64 8.07
C ASP A 31 7.98 -7.73 7.98
N ALA A 32 7.40 -7.33 6.84
CA ALA A 32 5.96 -7.46 6.60
C ALA A 32 5.48 -8.91 6.64
N ARG A 33 6.21 -9.85 6.01
CA ARG A 33 5.88 -11.28 6.08
C ARG A 33 5.97 -11.83 7.50
N SER A 34 6.91 -11.33 8.32
CA SER A 34 7.00 -11.73 9.73
C SER A 34 5.78 -11.29 10.53
N ALA A 35 5.27 -10.07 10.27
CA ALA A 35 4.03 -9.59 10.89
C ALA A 35 2.81 -10.45 10.48
N LEU A 36 2.69 -10.78 9.20
CA LEU A 36 1.64 -11.68 8.70
C LEU A 36 1.74 -13.08 9.32
N ASN A 37 2.93 -13.64 9.42
CA ASN A 37 3.14 -14.92 10.09
C ASN A 37 2.78 -14.87 11.58
N TRP A 38 2.98 -13.73 12.22
CA TRP A 38 2.56 -13.56 13.61
C TRP A 38 1.02 -13.57 13.72
N LEU A 39 0.29 -12.88 12.83
CA LEU A 39 -1.17 -12.90 12.77
C LEU A 39 -1.70 -14.33 12.56
N THR A 40 -1.11 -15.08 11.62
CA THR A 40 -1.48 -16.49 11.40
C THR A 40 -1.33 -17.33 12.67
N LYS A 41 -0.29 -17.10 13.49
CA LYS A 41 -0.11 -17.77 14.79
C LYS A 41 -1.12 -17.34 15.85
N GLN A 42 -1.79 -16.21 15.66
CA GLN A 42 -2.93 -15.75 16.47
C GLN A 42 -4.28 -16.27 15.92
N ASN A 43 -4.27 -17.21 14.97
CA ASN A 43 -5.44 -17.74 14.27
C ASN A 43 -6.21 -16.70 13.45
N ILE A 44 -5.55 -15.65 12.99
CA ILE A 44 -6.11 -14.65 12.06
C ILE A 44 -5.72 -15.07 10.63
N ASN A 45 -6.71 -15.37 9.80
CA ASN A 45 -6.53 -15.82 8.43
C ASN A 45 -6.32 -14.66 7.46
N ASP A 46 -5.71 -14.93 6.30
CA ASP A 46 -5.46 -13.91 5.27
C ASP A 46 -6.77 -13.19 4.86
N ASP A 47 -7.89 -13.89 4.73
CA ASP A 47 -9.21 -13.35 4.35
C ASP A 47 -9.88 -12.45 5.40
N GLN A 48 -9.31 -12.36 6.58
CA GLN A 48 -9.71 -11.45 7.66
C GLN A 48 -8.82 -10.19 7.74
N ILE A 49 -7.83 -10.07 6.84
CA ILE A 49 -6.82 -9.01 6.88
C ILE A 49 -7.02 -8.05 5.72
N ILE A 50 -7.09 -6.75 6.02
CA ILE A 50 -6.90 -5.67 5.05
C ILE A 50 -5.47 -5.18 5.19
N ILE A 51 -4.70 -5.24 4.10
CA ILE A 51 -3.36 -4.66 4.06
C ILE A 51 -3.46 -3.16 3.77
N TYR A 52 -2.84 -2.34 4.61
CA TYR A 52 -2.74 -0.90 4.38
C TYR A 52 -1.28 -0.51 4.15
N GLY A 53 -1.00 0.18 3.06
CA GLY A 53 0.32 0.72 2.76
C GLY A 53 0.27 2.19 2.39
N GLU A 54 1.14 2.98 2.99
CA GLU A 54 1.34 4.39 2.70
C GLU A 54 2.71 4.60 2.07
N SER A 55 2.80 5.40 1.01
CA SER A 55 4.04 5.80 0.35
C SER A 55 4.94 4.57 0.06
N LEU A 56 6.14 4.49 0.66
CA LEU A 56 7.02 3.32 0.56
C LEU A 56 6.32 2.01 0.92
N GLY A 57 5.44 2.04 1.92
CA GLY A 57 4.65 0.90 2.36
C GLY A 57 3.75 0.31 1.27
N THR A 58 3.35 1.10 0.25
CA THR A 58 2.54 0.61 -0.87
C THR A 58 3.28 -0.44 -1.69
N GLY A 59 4.58 -0.24 -1.94
CA GLY A 59 5.42 -1.21 -2.62
C GLY A 59 5.60 -2.50 -1.81
N VAL A 60 5.67 -2.40 -0.49
CA VAL A 60 5.72 -3.56 0.42
C VAL A 60 4.37 -4.30 0.43
N SER A 61 3.26 -3.56 0.54
CA SER A 61 1.90 -4.11 0.54
C SER A 61 1.61 -4.92 -0.72
N ILE A 62 1.93 -4.37 -1.89
CA ILE A 62 1.79 -5.07 -3.17
C ILE A 62 2.66 -6.33 -3.23
N GLU A 63 3.88 -6.29 -2.71
CA GLU A 63 4.75 -7.48 -2.69
C GLU A 63 4.15 -8.62 -1.86
N VAL A 64 3.68 -8.33 -0.65
CA VAL A 64 3.18 -9.39 0.25
C VAL A 64 1.79 -9.89 -0.13
N ALA A 65 1.03 -9.09 -0.89
CA ALA A 65 -0.32 -9.44 -1.33
C ALA A 65 -0.36 -10.29 -2.61
N GLN A 66 0.76 -10.45 -3.34
CA GLN A 66 0.77 -11.26 -4.57
C GLN A 66 0.29 -12.69 -4.34
N ASN A 67 -0.68 -13.13 -5.14
CA ASN A 67 -1.26 -14.48 -5.09
C ASN A 67 -1.82 -14.87 -3.71
N LYS A 68 -2.23 -13.87 -2.92
CA LYS A 68 -2.84 -14.04 -1.61
C LYS A 68 -4.33 -13.73 -1.65
N LYS A 69 -5.07 -14.21 -0.65
CA LYS A 69 -6.51 -14.01 -0.51
C LYS A 69 -6.84 -13.12 0.68
N PHE A 70 -6.14 -11.97 0.79
CA PHE A 70 -6.49 -10.97 1.78
C PHE A 70 -7.89 -10.42 1.51
N ALA A 71 -8.58 -9.94 2.54
CA ALA A 71 -9.88 -9.32 2.41
C ALA A 71 -9.85 -8.11 1.46
N GLY A 72 -8.76 -7.35 1.49
CA GLY A 72 -8.54 -6.23 0.59
C GLY A 72 -7.18 -5.57 0.80
N ILE A 73 -6.89 -4.59 -0.03
CA ILE A 73 -5.67 -3.79 0.08
C ILE A 73 -6.00 -2.31 -0.12
N ILE A 74 -5.44 -1.45 0.72
CA ILE A 74 -5.54 0.00 0.64
C ILE A 74 -4.15 0.56 0.38
N LEU A 75 -4.01 1.35 -0.66
CA LEU A 75 -2.76 2.00 -1.04
C LEU A 75 -2.93 3.52 -1.00
N GLU A 76 -2.21 4.17 -0.10
CA GLU A 76 -2.16 5.63 0.02
C GLU A 76 -0.87 6.17 -0.60
N SER A 77 -1.01 7.12 -1.52
CA SER A 77 0.09 7.74 -2.27
C SER A 77 1.03 6.72 -2.93
N PRO A 78 0.50 5.72 -3.70
CA PRO A 78 1.33 4.70 -4.32
C PRO A 78 2.14 5.25 -5.51
N PHE A 79 3.30 4.61 -5.74
CA PHE A 79 4.18 4.86 -6.88
C PHE A 79 4.24 3.66 -7.84
N THR A 80 4.59 3.91 -9.11
CA THR A 80 4.72 2.86 -10.14
C THR A 80 5.95 1.97 -9.92
N SER A 81 7.07 2.60 -9.58
CA SER A 81 8.32 1.99 -9.10
C SER A 81 9.21 3.08 -8.49
N MET A 82 10.17 2.70 -7.63
CA MET A 82 11.17 3.66 -7.15
C MET A 82 12.08 4.14 -8.28
N VAL A 83 12.26 3.34 -9.33
CA VAL A 83 13.00 3.77 -10.54
C VAL A 83 12.25 4.89 -11.26
N ASP A 84 10.92 4.78 -11.42
CA ASP A 84 10.13 5.81 -12.10
C ASP A 84 10.10 7.10 -11.26
N ALA A 85 9.94 6.97 -9.94
CA ALA A 85 10.01 8.11 -9.02
C ALA A 85 11.38 8.80 -9.09
N GLY A 86 12.46 8.01 -9.05
CA GLY A 86 13.81 8.54 -9.17
C GLY A 86 14.07 9.24 -10.52
N LYS A 87 13.59 8.69 -11.64
CA LYS A 87 13.70 9.33 -12.95
C LYS A 87 12.93 10.63 -13.05
N PHE A 88 11.79 10.74 -12.38
CA PHE A 88 11.02 11.97 -12.35
C PHE A 88 11.80 13.14 -11.71
N TYR A 89 12.47 12.85 -10.58
CA TYR A 89 13.24 13.88 -9.85
C TYR A 89 14.66 14.08 -10.39
N TYR A 90 15.25 13.05 -10.98
CA TYR A 90 16.63 13.04 -11.46
C TYR A 90 16.72 12.53 -12.90
N PRO A 91 16.09 13.25 -13.87
CA PRO A 91 15.98 12.79 -15.26
C PRO A 91 17.33 12.61 -15.97
N TYR A 92 18.39 13.28 -15.50
CA TYR A 92 19.74 13.21 -16.09
C TYR A 92 20.60 12.09 -15.51
N LEU A 93 20.12 11.39 -14.48
CA LEU A 93 20.86 10.30 -13.87
C LEU A 93 20.40 8.94 -14.44
N PRO A 94 21.31 7.98 -14.61
CA PRO A 94 20.96 6.62 -15.00
C PRO A 94 20.35 5.85 -13.80
N VAL A 95 19.22 6.35 -13.28
CA VAL A 95 18.56 5.84 -12.05
C VAL A 95 18.34 4.34 -12.11
N SER A 96 17.98 3.81 -13.28
CA SER A 96 17.74 2.36 -13.46
C SER A 96 18.99 1.49 -13.24
N LEU A 97 20.19 2.06 -13.35
CA LEU A 97 21.45 1.35 -13.10
C LEU A 97 21.92 1.53 -11.66
N LEU A 98 21.61 2.66 -11.05
CA LEU A 98 22.10 3.04 -9.72
C LEU A 98 21.23 2.48 -8.59
N LEU A 99 19.90 2.41 -8.82
CA LEU A 99 18.95 2.05 -7.79
C LEU A 99 18.82 0.53 -7.62
N LYS A 100 19.16 0.05 -6.42
CA LYS A 100 19.06 -1.38 -6.06
C LYS A 100 17.65 -1.75 -5.60
N ASP A 101 17.08 -0.94 -4.73
CA ASP A 101 15.74 -1.13 -4.17
C ASP A 101 14.71 -0.49 -5.11
N ARG A 102 14.04 -1.31 -5.91
CA ARG A 102 13.27 -0.87 -7.08
C ARG A 102 11.78 -0.77 -6.83
N TYR A 103 11.23 -1.60 -5.93
CA TYR A 103 9.79 -1.68 -5.60
C TYR A 103 8.91 -1.61 -6.86
N GLU A 104 9.03 -2.57 -7.75
CA GLU A 104 8.35 -2.55 -9.06
C GLU A 104 6.85 -2.85 -8.94
N THR A 105 6.09 -1.91 -8.38
CA THR A 105 4.65 -2.02 -8.06
C THR A 105 3.82 -2.44 -9.28
N ILE A 106 3.97 -1.73 -10.41
CA ILE A 106 3.19 -1.98 -11.63
C ILE A 106 3.34 -3.42 -12.14
N LYS A 107 4.54 -3.97 -12.07
CA LYS A 107 4.80 -5.33 -12.57
C LYS A 107 4.12 -6.40 -11.71
N LYS A 108 3.89 -6.10 -10.44
CA LYS A 108 3.32 -7.01 -9.45
C LYS A 108 1.79 -6.95 -9.40
N LEU A 109 1.17 -5.84 -9.84
CA LEU A 109 -0.29 -5.65 -9.80
C LEU A 109 -1.07 -6.75 -10.52
N LYS A 110 -0.55 -7.31 -11.60
CA LYS A 110 -1.19 -8.42 -12.32
C LYS A 110 -1.44 -9.68 -11.46
N ASN A 111 -0.71 -9.82 -10.35
CA ASN A 111 -0.83 -10.94 -9.41
C ASN A 111 -1.73 -10.58 -8.21
N ILE A 112 -2.38 -9.43 -8.21
CA ILE A 112 -3.30 -8.96 -7.17
C ILE A 112 -4.72 -9.12 -7.70
N ASN A 113 -5.48 -10.06 -7.13
CA ASN A 113 -6.84 -10.38 -7.53
C ASN A 113 -7.81 -10.25 -6.35
N ILE A 114 -7.53 -9.31 -5.45
CA ILE A 114 -8.34 -8.96 -4.29
C ILE A 114 -8.80 -7.51 -4.43
N PRO A 115 -9.90 -7.10 -3.75
CA PRO A 115 -10.36 -5.72 -3.78
C PRO A 115 -9.24 -4.73 -3.40
N ILE A 116 -9.12 -3.66 -4.17
CA ILE A 116 -8.09 -2.65 -3.96
C ILE A 116 -8.68 -1.23 -3.93
N LEU A 117 -8.36 -0.47 -2.89
CA LEU A 117 -8.62 0.97 -2.82
C LEU A 117 -7.31 1.73 -3.02
N ILE A 118 -7.29 2.66 -3.95
CA ILE A 118 -6.13 3.53 -4.22
C ILE A 118 -6.52 4.97 -3.88
N MET A 119 -5.80 5.55 -2.93
CA MET A 119 -6.00 6.92 -2.48
C MET A 119 -4.76 7.75 -2.82
N HIS A 120 -4.94 8.96 -3.36
CA HIS A 120 -3.80 9.81 -3.74
C HIS A 120 -4.22 11.27 -3.88
N GLY A 121 -3.56 12.16 -3.16
CA GLY A 121 -3.77 13.60 -3.27
C GLY A 121 -3.30 14.15 -4.62
N LYS A 122 -4.13 14.93 -5.31
CA LYS A 122 -3.75 15.48 -6.64
C LYS A 122 -2.62 16.51 -6.58
N LYS A 123 -2.35 17.07 -5.40
CA LYS A 123 -1.26 18.03 -5.17
C LYS A 123 -0.01 17.40 -4.57
N ASP A 124 0.07 16.06 -4.55
CA ASP A 124 1.22 15.34 -4.01
C ASP A 124 2.52 15.74 -4.72
N ARG A 125 3.46 16.31 -3.93
CA ARG A 125 4.76 16.82 -4.39
C ARG A 125 5.90 15.83 -4.12
N ILE A 126 5.63 14.72 -3.41
CA ILE A 126 6.62 13.69 -3.08
C ILE A 126 6.47 12.51 -4.02
N VAL A 127 5.25 12.00 -4.20
CA VAL A 127 4.93 11.00 -5.21
C VAL A 127 3.95 11.61 -6.21
N PRO A 128 4.36 11.94 -7.43
CA PRO A 128 3.48 12.63 -8.38
C PRO A 128 2.17 11.86 -8.62
N PHE A 129 1.05 12.54 -8.56
CA PHE A 129 -0.31 11.99 -8.68
C PHE A 129 -0.48 11.04 -9.89
N HIS A 130 0.18 11.36 -11.04
CA HIS A 130 0.09 10.51 -12.22
C HIS A 130 0.57 9.07 -11.98
N MET A 131 1.42 8.83 -10.97
CA MET A 131 1.86 7.47 -10.61
C MET A 131 0.75 6.70 -9.92
N GLY A 132 0.06 7.29 -8.94
CA GLY A 132 -1.10 6.67 -8.30
C GLY A 132 -2.24 6.42 -9.27
N LYS A 133 -2.51 7.39 -10.17
CA LYS A 133 -3.48 7.23 -11.27
C LYS A 133 -3.11 6.03 -12.15
N LYS A 134 -1.84 5.89 -12.53
CA LYS A 134 -1.36 4.77 -13.34
C LYS A 134 -1.44 3.43 -12.58
N VAL A 135 -1.20 3.42 -11.27
CA VAL A 135 -1.41 2.23 -10.42
C VAL A 135 -2.88 1.83 -10.47
N PHE A 136 -3.81 2.78 -10.32
CA PHE A 136 -5.25 2.53 -10.42
C PHE A 136 -5.64 1.97 -11.80
N GLU A 137 -5.18 2.59 -12.88
CA GLU A 137 -5.49 2.14 -14.25
C GLU A 137 -5.03 0.70 -14.52
N LYS A 138 -3.93 0.27 -13.90
CA LYS A 138 -3.32 -1.05 -14.09
C LYS A 138 -3.76 -2.10 -13.07
N ALA A 139 -4.43 -1.71 -11.99
CA ALA A 139 -4.98 -2.64 -11.02
C ALA A 139 -6.11 -3.47 -11.63
N ASN A 140 -6.20 -4.75 -11.21
CA ASN A 140 -7.32 -5.63 -11.56
C ASN A 140 -8.60 -5.20 -10.81
N GLU A 141 -9.76 -5.61 -11.32
CA GLU A 141 -11.04 -5.46 -10.64
C GLU A 141 -11.18 -6.49 -9.49
N PRO A 142 -11.94 -6.17 -8.41
CA PRO A 142 -12.60 -4.89 -8.17
C PRO A 142 -11.63 -3.83 -7.62
N LYS A 143 -11.70 -2.62 -8.17
CA LYS A 143 -10.85 -1.50 -7.76
C LYS A 143 -11.64 -0.24 -7.51
N PHE A 144 -11.19 0.53 -6.53
CA PHE A 144 -11.79 1.76 -6.05
C PHE A 144 -10.74 2.86 -5.97
N SER A 145 -11.15 4.11 -6.09
CA SER A 145 -10.23 5.23 -5.95
C SER A 145 -10.81 6.37 -5.13
N TYR A 146 -9.93 7.08 -4.42
CA TYR A 146 -10.19 8.35 -3.78
C TYR A 146 -9.06 9.33 -4.12
N PHE A 147 -9.37 10.35 -4.95
CA PHE A 147 -8.39 11.29 -5.50
C PHE A 147 -8.81 12.73 -5.20
N PRO A 148 -8.60 13.23 -3.98
CA PRO A 148 -8.98 14.58 -3.60
C PRO A 148 -8.13 15.63 -4.33
N ASP A 149 -8.77 16.76 -4.71
CA ASP A 149 -8.14 17.80 -5.52
C ASP A 149 -7.09 18.61 -4.76
N ASN A 150 -7.21 18.70 -3.45
CA ASN A 150 -6.43 19.64 -2.64
C ASN A 150 -5.37 19.00 -1.76
N ASP A 151 -5.38 17.67 -1.61
CA ASP A 151 -4.47 16.98 -0.72
C ASP A 151 -3.07 16.81 -1.34
N ASP A 152 -2.06 16.92 -0.48
CA ASP A 152 -0.64 16.65 -0.77
C ASP A 152 -0.32 15.17 -0.43
N HIS A 153 0.95 14.84 -0.24
CA HIS A 153 1.44 13.50 0.07
C HIS A 153 0.88 12.94 1.39
N MET A 154 0.85 13.77 2.40
CA MET A 154 0.14 13.48 3.66
C MET A 154 -1.30 13.91 3.48
N MET A 155 -2.18 12.95 3.22
CA MET A 155 -3.58 13.23 2.98
C MET A 155 -4.29 13.67 4.26
N ASP A 156 -5.25 14.58 4.12
CA ASP A 156 -6.10 15.00 5.23
C ASP A 156 -7.10 13.88 5.57
N TYR A 157 -7.02 13.36 6.81
CA TYR A 157 -7.95 12.34 7.33
C TYR A 157 -9.29 12.95 7.71
N ASN A 158 -9.91 13.64 6.75
CA ASN A 158 -11.23 14.25 6.86
C ASN A 158 -12.36 13.23 6.70
N GLU A 159 -13.61 13.67 6.84
CA GLU A 159 -14.77 12.76 6.76
C GLU A 159 -14.91 12.09 5.39
N ASP A 160 -14.54 12.76 4.28
CA ASP A 160 -14.64 12.21 2.93
C ASP A 160 -13.66 11.04 2.72
N LEU A 161 -12.42 11.17 3.20
CA LEU A 161 -11.44 10.09 3.18
C LEU A 161 -11.90 8.92 4.05
N VAL A 162 -12.34 9.21 5.27
CA VAL A 162 -12.85 8.18 6.19
C VAL A 162 -14.05 7.47 5.58
N GLN A 163 -14.97 8.21 4.94
CA GLN A 163 -16.14 7.62 4.27
C GLN A 163 -15.74 6.75 3.06
N SER A 164 -14.71 7.15 2.32
CA SER A 164 -14.16 6.34 1.22
C SER A 164 -13.63 4.99 1.73
N ILE A 165 -12.87 4.99 2.83
CA ILE A 165 -12.40 3.77 3.48
C ILE A 165 -13.58 2.92 3.99
N ARG A 166 -14.57 3.54 4.65
CA ARG A 166 -15.78 2.85 5.13
C ARG A 166 -16.53 2.17 4.00
N ASN A 167 -16.74 2.87 2.89
CA ASN A 167 -17.42 2.33 1.72
C ASN A 167 -16.64 1.14 1.16
N PHE A 168 -15.31 1.24 1.06
CA PHE A 168 -14.47 0.15 0.62
C PHE A 168 -14.61 -1.07 1.54
N ILE A 169 -14.50 -0.90 2.85
CA ILE A 169 -14.65 -2.00 3.83
C ILE A 169 -16.03 -2.67 3.70
N LYS A 170 -17.11 -1.90 3.48
CA LYS A 170 -18.46 -2.45 3.30
C LYS A 170 -18.61 -3.27 2.00
N THR A 171 -17.78 -3.05 1.00
CA THR A 171 -17.82 -3.84 -0.26
C THR A 171 -17.05 -5.15 -0.16
N ILE A 172 -16.27 -5.31 0.91
CA ILE A 172 -15.48 -6.52 1.15
C ILE A 172 -16.31 -7.46 2.01
N ASP A 173 -16.50 -8.68 1.53
CA ASP A 173 -17.13 -9.75 2.29
C ASP A 173 -16.08 -10.32 3.27
N ILE A 174 -15.96 -9.70 4.45
CA ILE A 174 -15.06 -10.15 5.49
C ILE A 174 -15.84 -11.08 6.41
N ASN A 175 -15.45 -12.34 6.45
CA ASN A 175 -15.94 -13.29 7.43
C ASN A 175 -15.41 -12.92 8.83
N TRP A 176 -16.15 -12.08 9.54
CA TRP A 176 -15.85 -11.78 10.94
C TRP A 176 -16.05 -13.04 11.78
N ILE A 177 -15.07 -13.36 12.65
CA ILE A 177 -15.26 -14.37 13.68
C ILE A 177 -16.23 -13.77 14.69
N GLU A 178 -17.43 -14.37 14.84
CA GLU A 178 -18.34 -14.12 15.95
C GLU A 178 -17.74 -14.60 17.29
#